data_9a209aa6c06716cc58f7c95dba3c7a8c
#
_entry.id   9a209aa6c06716cc58f7c95dba3c7a8c
#
_cell.length_a   1.000
_cell.length_b   1.000
_cell.length_c   1.000
_cell.angle_alpha   90.00
_cell.angle_beta   90.00
_cell.angle_gamma   90.00
#
_symmetry.space_group_name_H-M   'P 1'
#
loop_
_entity.id
_entity.type
_entity.pdbx_description
1 polymer ?
#
loop_
_entity_poly.entity_id
_entity_poly.type
_entity_poly.pdbx_seq_one_letter_code
_entity_poly.pdbx_strand_id
1 'polypeptide(L)'
;MKEIRLADGSVKVAIIGCGRISEHHCKAIIAVDGIELVAICDLELEKATTLQEKFGVKAYDDYHAMFDDNLEVSTVVIATPSGMHFEHAMEMITLYRKHIIIEKPTFMNPSQVRVVYAEAAARGLQVFAVFQNRHNKAVARVLEGLAGNELGRIRTMSVRVRWCRPQRYYDLAPWRGTFSMDGGCLTNQGIHHIDLMRKIGGEVKRVLSIHRTLGANIEVEDTVAAIIEFESGAMGTLEITTAARPVDFEASLSVVCEKGLAQLGGIAVNELQIYSPESEACAECSEDFSGNVYGNGHSKMYEEISNHFRYDIDYPISMEDTLGTIKLLNAFYLSNESQDWSVVEDIGDSQRLGEIDNTLADLYRSRR
;
A
#
# COMPACT_ATOMS: atom_id res chain seq x y z
N MET A 1 25.94 -4.26 18.22
CA MET A 1 25.18 -4.69 17.03
C MET A 1 26.16 -4.79 15.88
N LYS A 2 26.36 -5.96 15.26
CA LYS A 2 27.22 -6.07 14.08
C LYS A 2 26.42 -5.61 12.88
N GLU A 3 26.85 -4.51 12.27
CA GLU A 3 26.40 -4.07 10.95
C GLU A 3 26.49 -5.25 9.98
N ILE A 4 25.37 -5.59 9.33
CA ILE A 4 25.41 -6.40 8.11
C ILE A 4 25.89 -5.45 7.00
N ARG A 5 27.20 -5.19 6.94
CA ARG A 5 27.81 -4.59 5.75
C ARG A 5 27.81 -5.66 4.67
N LEU A 6 27.02 -5.43 3.65
CA LEU A 6 26.92 -6.29 2.47
C LEU A 6 28.31 -6.36 1.81
N ALA A 7 28.78 -7.58 1.50
CA ALA A 7 30.16 -7.83 1.06
C ALA A 7 30.51 -7.16 -0.29
N ASP A 8 29.53 -6.77 -1.09
CA ASP A 8 29.66 -6.07 -2.39
C ASP A 8 28.90 -4.73 -2.44
N GLY A 9 28.29 -4.30 -1.33
CA GLY A 9 27.58 -3.03 -1.21
C GLY A 9 26.18 -3.00 -1.82
N SER A 10 25.64 -4.10 -2.38
CA SER A 10 24.28 -4.17 -2.92
C SER A 10 23.34 -4.98 -2.02
N VAL A 11 22.07 -4.53 -1.93
CA VAL A 11 20.98 -5.21 -1.23
C VAL A 11 20.45 -6.31 -2.13
N LYS A 12 20.62 -7.58 -1.74
CA LYS A 12 20.12 -8.74 -2.48
C LYS A 12 18.63 -8.97 -2.15
N VAL A 13 17.78 -8.84 -3.16
CA VAL A 13 16.32 -8.89 -3.02
C VAL A 13 15.74 -10.12 -3.71
N ALA A 14 14.82 -10.82 -3.03
CA ALA A 14 13.95 -11.80 -3.63
C ALA A 14 12.50 -11.34 -3.57
N ILE A 15 11.65 -11.84 -4.48
CA ILE A 15 10.20 -11.55 -4.51
C ILE A 15 9.42 -12.83 -4.26
N ILE A 16 8.46 -12.80 -3.34
CA ILE A 16 7.44 -13.85 -3.17
C ILE A 16 6.07 -13.31 -3.59
N GLY A 17 5.41 -14.03 -4.50
CA GLY A 17 4.19 -13.62 -5.18
C GLY A 17 4.48 -12.92 -6.52
N CYS A 18 4.17 -13.63 -7.63
CA CYS A 18 4.36 -13.13 -9.00
C CYS A 18 3.03 -12.67 -9.62
N GLY A 19 2.26 -11.89 -8.84
CA GLY A 19 1.00 -11.29 -9.27
C GLY A 19 1.21 -10.06 -10.17
N ARG A 20 0.14 -9.28 -10.34
CA ARG A 20 0.11 -8.11 -11.26
C ARG A 20 1.15 -7.02 -10.94
N ILE A 21 1.51 -6.85 -9.67
CA ILE A 21 2.44 -5.80 -9.23
C ILE A 21 3.91 -6.22 -9.32
N SER A 22 4.21 -7.52 -9.32
CA SER A 22 5.58 -8.03 -9.23
C SER A 22 6.46 -7.62 -10.40
N GLU A 23 5.91 -7.50 -11.61
CA GLU A 23 6.67 -6.96 -12.76
C GLU A 23 7.14 -5.51 -12.52
N HIS A 24 6.33 -4.69 -11.82
CA HIS A 24 6.72 -3.32 -11.45
C HIS A 24 7.83 -3.31 -10.42
N HIS A 25 7.78 -4.20 -9.42
CA HIS A 25 8.87 -4.39 -8.48
C HIS A 25 10.16 -4.80 -9.20
N CYS A 26 10.12 -5.79 -10.08
CA CYS A 26 11.30 -6.22 -10.86
C CYS A 26 11.90 -5.04 -11.64
N LYS A 27 11.10 -4.28 -12.37
CA LYS A 27 11.55 -3.11 -13.14
C LYS A 27 12.17 -2.04 -12.24
N ALA A 28 11.53 -1.74 -11.11
CA ALA A 28 12.00 -0.72 -10.18
C ALA A 28 13.31 -1.14 -9.50
N ILE A 29 13.46 -2.40 -9.09
CA ILE A 29 14.69 -2.94 -8.50
C ILE A 29 15.85 -2.83 -9.49
N ILE A 30 15.65 -3.26 -10.74
CA ILE A 30 16.73 -3.26 -11.76
C ILE A 30 17.14 -1.83 -12.16
N ALA A 31 16.24 -0.86 -12.03
CA ALA A 31 16.50 0.54 -12.38
C ALA A 31 17.27 1.31 -11.29
N VAL A 32 17.49 0.74 -10.10
CA VAL A 32 18.06 1.45 -8.94
C VAL A 32 19.42 0.85 -8.56
N ASP A 33 20.42 1.72 -8.45
CA ASP A 33 21.75 1.33 -8.02
C ASP A 33 21.78 0.88 -6.55
N GLY A 34 22.55 -0.17 -6.26
CA GLY A 34 22.74 -0.69 -4.91
C GLY A 34 21.65 -1.68 -4.45
N ILE A 35 20.77 -2.08 -5.35
CA ILE A 35 19.80 -3.16 -5.14
C ILE A 35 19.90 -4.15 -6.30
N GLU A 36 19.82 -5.44 -6.01
CA GLU A 36 19.89 -6.51 -7.00
C GLU A 36 18.76 -7.52 -6.81
N LEU A 37 18.02 -7.78 -7.87
CA LEU A 37 17.02 -8.85 -7.90
C LEU A 37 17.74 -10.19 -8.10
N VAL A 38 17.60 -11.10 -7.14
CA VAL A 38 18.31 -12.39 -7.13
C VAL A 38 17.39 -13.53 -7.55
N ALA A 39 16.17 -13.57 -7.01
CA ALA A 39 15.25 -14.69 -7.20
C ALA A 39 13.79 -14.24 -7.09
N ILE A 40 12.91 -15.03 -7.68
CA ILE A 40 11.46 -14.84 -7.64
C ILE A 40 10.76 -16.17 -7.35
N CYS A 41 9.66 -16.10 -6.61
CA CYS A 41 8.89 -17.28 -6.23
C CYS A 41 7.39 -17.04 -6.33
N ASP A 42 6.66 -18.01 -6.89
CA ASP A 42 5.19 -18.08 -6.83
C ASP A 42 4.77 -19.56 -6.78
N LEU A 43 3.75 -19.90 -6.02
CA LEU A 43 3.22 -21.27 -5.96
C LEU A 43 2.78 -21.82 -7.34
N GLU A 44 2.40 -20.92 -8.25
CA GLU A 44 2.19 -21.22 -9.65
C GLU A 44 3.49 -20.93 -10.44
N LEU A 45 4.36 -21.92 -10.57
CA LEU A 45 5.69 -21.80 -11.21
C LEU A 45 5.65 -21.06 -12.56
N GLU A 46 4.58 -21.22 -13.34
CA GLU A 46 4.41 -20.55 -14.64
C GLU A 46 4.45 -19.02 -14.52
N LYS A 47 3.88 -18.46 -13.44
CA LYS A 47 3.94 -17.02 -13.18
C LYS A 47 5.36 -16.54 -12.89
N ALA A 48 6.10 -17.30 -12.08
CA ALA A 48 7.50 -17.01 -11.78
C ALA A 48 8.38 -17.18 -13.03
N THR A 49 8.18 -18.23 -13.85
CA THR A 49 8.90 -18.47 -15.09
C THR A 49 8.68 -17.33 -16.11
N THR A 50 7.47 -16.80 -16.19
CA THR A 50 7.19 -15.63 -17.05
C THR A 50 8.05 -14.42 -16.69
N LEU A 51 8.27 -14.16 -15.39
CA LEU A 51 9.16 -13.09 -14.94
C LEU A 51 10.64 -13.45 -15.09
N GLN A 52 11.01 -14.72 -14.89
CA GLN A 52 12.37 -15.22 -15.17
C GLN A 52 12.78 -14.93 -16.61
N GLU A 53 11.92 -15.23 -17.58
CA GLU A 53 12.20 -14.98 -19.00
C GLU A 53 12.41 -13.49 -19.30
N LYS A 54 11.70 -12.60 -18.60
CA LYS A 54 11.81 -11.15 -18.79
C LYS A 54 13.04 -10.54 -18.12
N PHE A 55 13.42 -11.05 -16.94
CA PHE A 55 14.40 -10.39 -16.06
C PHE A 55 15.67 -11.20 -15.84
N GLY A 56 15.74 -12.45 -16.31
CA GLY A 56 16.94 -13.28 -16.23
C GLY A 56 17.30 -13.79 -14.83
N VAL A 57 16.35 -13.78 -13.88
CA VAL A 57 16.54 -14.25 -12.51
C VAL A 57 15.92 -15.62 -12.30
N LYS A 58 16.41 -16.42 -11.35
CA LYS A 58 15.91 -17.79 -11.13
C LYS A 58 14.51 -17.79 -10.53
N ALA A 59 13.62 -18.64 -11.07
CA ALA A 59 12.25 -18.84 -10.62
C ALA A 59 12.13 -20.08 -9.73
N TYR A 60 11.22 -20.00 -8.75
CA TYR A 60 10.92 -21.06 -7.80
C TYR A 60 9.40 -21.17 -7.58
N ASP A 61 8.93 -22.37 -7.24
CA ASP A 61 7.56 -22.65 -6.79
C ASP A 61 7.45 -22.82 -5.27
N ASP A 62 8.60 -22.84 -4.59
CA ASP A 62 8.71 -22.91 -3.13
C ASP A 62 9.78 -21.92 -2.64
N TYR A 63 9.38 -20.99 -1.77
CA TYR A 63 10.34 -20.02 -1.23
C TYR A 63 11.32 -20.64 -0.21
N HIS A 64 11.03 -21.79 0.38
CA HIS A 64 12.00 -22.51 1.23
C HIS A 64 13.19 -22.95 0.38
N ALA A 65 12.92 -23.62 -0.76
CA ALA A 65 13.96 -23.99 -1.72
C ALA A 65 14.69 -22.75 -2.29
N MET A 66 13.95 -21.66 -2.52
CA MET A 66 14.56 -20.42 -2.97
C MET A 66 15.59 -19.88 -1.96
N PHE A 67 15.29 -19.87 -0.66
CA PHE A 67 16.23 -19.39 0.36
C PHE A 67 17.37 -20.36 0.64
N ASP A 68 17.16 -21.67 0.50
CA ASP A 68 18.23 -22.67 0.62
C ASP A 68 19.29 -22.49 -0.49
N ASP A 69 18.84 -22.15 -1.70
CA ASP A 69 19.73 -21.90 -2.85
C ASP A 69 20.37 -20.50 -2.85
N ASN A 70 19.76 -19.49 -2.22
CA ASN A 70 20.19 -18.08 -2.27
C ASN A 70 20.37 -17.50 -0.86
N LEU A 71 21.41 -17.98 -0.17
CA LEU A 71 21.73 -17.57 1.21
C LEU A 71 22.05 -16.08 1.32
N GLU A 72 22.52 -15.46 0.25
CA GLU A 72 22.91 -14.05 0.17
C GLU A 72 21.69 -13.08 0.16
N VAL A 73 20.48 -13.55 -0.12
CA VAL A 73 19.27 -12.71 -0.05
C VAL A 73 19.16 -12.10 1.34
N SER A 74 19.11 -10.78 1.40
CA SER A 74 18.99 -10.01 2.66
C SER A 74 17.57 -9.44 2.86
N THR A 75 16.85 -9.20 1.76
CA THR A 75 15.57 -8.50 1.77
C THR A 75 14.54 -9.25 0.90
N VAL A 76 13.30 -9.30 1.35
CA VAL A 76 12.22 -10.01 0.64
C VAL A 76 11.07 -9.06 0.37
N VAL A 77 10.63 -9.01 -0.88
CA VAL A 77 9.36 -8.36 -1.26
C VAL A 77 8.24 -9.36 -1.05
N ILE A 78 7.26 -9.00 -0.25
CA ILE A 78 6.03 -9.77 -0.02
C ILE A 78 4.93 -9.14 -0.87
N ALA A 79 4.59 -9.82 -1.99
CA ALA A 79 3.57 -9.42 -2.96
C ALA A 79 2.49 -10.51 -3.14
N THR A 80 2.28 -11.29 -2.11
CA THR A 80 1.26 -12.36 -1.99
C THR A 80 -0.13 -11.77 -1.72
N PRO A 81 -1.22 -12.55 -1.67
CA PRO A 81 -2.53 -12.05 -1.26
C PRO A 81 -2.46 -11.32 0.10
N SER A 82 -3.20 -10.23 0.24
CA SER A 82 -3.07 -9.31 1.37
C SER A 82 -3.24 -9.96 2.75
N GLY A 83 -4.18 -10.92 2.88
CA GLY A 83 -4.38 -11.67 4.13
C GLY A 83 -3.21 -12.55 4.52
N MET A 84 -2.31 -12.90 3.57
CA MET A 84 -1.10 -13.68 3.83
C MET A 84 0.09 -12.82 4.25
N HIS A 85 0.02 -11.50 4.14
CA HIS A 85 1.13 -10.61 4.44
C HIS A 85 1.67 -10.80 5.86
N PHE A 86 0.78 -10.95 6.84
CA PHE A 86 1.19 -11.14 8.24
C PHE A 86 1.95 -12.45 8.45
N GLU A 87 1.41 -13.57 7.95
CA GLU A 87 2.02 -14.90 8.10
C GLU A 87 3.39 -14.94 7.40
N HIS A 88 3.46 -14.49 6.15
CA HIS A 88 4.71 -14.44 5.41
C HIS A 88 5.73 -13.48 6.04
N ALA A 89 5.30 -12.29 6.50
CA ALA A 89 6.20 -11.36 7.18
C ALA A 89 6.80 -11.97 8.44
N MET A 90 5.99 -12.61 9.26
CA MET A 90 6.46 -13.28 10.48
C MET A 90 7.45 -14.39 10.15
N GLU A 91 7.20 -15.18 9.13
CA GLU A 91 8.11 -16.26 8.72
C GLU A 91 9.43 -15.70 8.18
N MET A 92 9.39 -14.68 7.31
CA MET A 92 10.60 -14.02 6.78
C MET A 92 11.47 -13.44 7.90
N ILE A 93 10.84 -12.83 8.91
CA ILE A 93 11.54 -12.21 10.04
C ILE A 93 12.08 -13.27 11.02
N THR A 94 11.26 -14.24 11.43
CA THR A 94 11.58 -15.13 12.53
C THR A 94 12.42 -16.34 12.10
N LEU A 95 12.12 -16.93 10.95
CA LEU A 95 12.79 -18.13 10.44
C LEU A 95 13.99 -17.74 9.55
N TYR A 96 13.78 -16.88 8.56
CA TYR A 96 14.80 -16.54 7.56
C TYR A 96 15.65 -15.33 7.91
N ARG A 97 15.26 -14.53 8.90
CA ARG A 97 15.96 -13.31 9.34
C ARG A 97 16.22 -12.34 8.19
N LYS A 98 15.19 -12.02 7.42
CA LYS A 98 15.23 -11.11 6.28
C LYS A 98 14.58 -9.78 6.63
N HIS A 99 15.11 -8.68 6.06
CA HIS A 99 14.37 -7.43 5.93
C HIS A 99 13.19 -7.67 5.00
N ILE A 100 12.11 -6.93 5.17
CA ILE A 100 10.90 -7.10 4.34
C ILE A 100 10.48 -5.78 3.68
N ILE A 101 10.11 -5.87 2.41
CA ILE A 101 9.35 -4.86 1.68
C ILE A 101 7.96 -5.45 1.51
N ILE A 102 6.93 -4.76 2.01
CA ILE A 102 5.61 -5.35 2.08
C ILE A 102 4.59 -4.52 1.30
N GLU A 103 3.92 -5.21 0.36
CA GLU A 103 2.90 -4.59 -0.49
C GLU A 103 1.68 -4.14 0.32
N LYS A 104 0.92 -3.25 -0.29
CA LYS A 104 -0.30 -2.70 0.30
C LYS A 104 -1.50 -3.68 0.12
N PRO A 105 -2.47 -3.66 1.06
CA PRO A 105 -2.33 -3.08 2.39
C PRO A 105 -1.20 -3.79 3.15
N THR A 106 -0.40 -3.04 3.88
CA THR A 106 0.75 -3.63 4.60
C THR A 106 0.31 -4.79 5.47
N PHE A 107 -0.76 -4.59 6.23
CA PHE A 107 -1.47 -5.62 7.02
C PHE A 107 -2.96 -5.31 7.06
N MET A 108 -3.76 -6.28 7.47
CA MET A 108 -5.20 -6.11 7.60
C MET A 108 -5.58 -5.36 8.90
N ASN A 109 -4.81 -5.56 9.97
CA ASN A 109 -5.17 -5.11 11.32
C ASN A 109 -4.04 -4.35 12.04
N PRO A 110 -4.36 -3.36 12.90
CA PRO A 110 -3.40 -2.64 13.73
C PRO A 110 -2.54 -3.53 14.61
N SER A 111 -3.09 -4.62 15.17
CA SER A 111 -2.33 -5.58 15.98
C SER A 111 -1.22 -6.24 15.20
N GLN A 112 -1.46 -6.61 13.95
CA GLN A 112 -0.46 -7.21 13.05
C GLN A 112 0.71 -6.26 12.78
N VAL A 113 0.43 -4.97 12.54
CA VAL A 113 1.49 -3.95 12.39
C VAL A 113 2.41 -3.94 13.61
N ARG A 114 1.82 -3.84 14.82
CA ARG A 114 2.60 -3.78 16.06
C ARG A 114 3.48 -5.02 16.26
N VAL A 115 2.93 -6.20 16.02
CA VAL A 115 3.65 -7.47 16.20
C VAL A 115 4.82 -7.56 15.22
N VAL A 116 4.58 -7.33 13.92
CA VAL A 116 5.62 -7.48 12.89
C VAL A 116 6.77 -6.49 13.08
N TYR A 117 6.46 -5.21 13.33
CA TYR A 117 7.50 -4.21 13.56
C TYR A 117 8.30 -4.47 14.86
N ALA A 118 7.64 -4.94 15.94
CA ALA A 118 8.33 -5.31 17.17
C ALA A 118 9.26 -6.51 16.97
N GLU A 119 8.81 -7.56 16.27
CA GLU A 119 9.60 -8.74 15.96
C GLU A 119 10.80 -8.43 15.03
N ALA A 120 10.60 -7.54 14.05
CA ALA A 120 11.66 -7.07 13.18
C ALA A 120 12.71 -6.26 13.98
N ALA A 121 12.28 -5.29 14.78
CA ALA A 121 13.16 -4.47 15.61
C ALA A 121 13.98 -5.31 16.62
N ALA A 122 13.36 -6.31 17.25
CA ALA A 122 14.04 -7.21 18.18
C ALA A 122 15.19 -8.01 17.52
N ARG A 123 15.19 -8.12 16.19
CA ARG A 123 16.20 -8.84 15.40
C ARG A 123 17.12 -7.91 14.59
N GLY A 124 16.96 -6.61 14.70
CA GLY A 124 17.69 -5.61 13.90
C GLY A 124 17.30 -5.62 12.42
N LEU A 125 16.06 -6.02 12.11
CA LEU A 125 15.53 -6.08 10.75
C LEU A 125 14.63 -4.89 10.47
N GLN A 126 14.51 -4.54 9.18
CA GLN A 126 13.70 -3.43 8.70
C GLN A 126 12.40 -3.91 8.04
N VAL A 127 11.35 -3.11 8.17
CA VAL A 127 10.07 -3.28 7.49
C VAL A 127 9.82 -2.04 6.64
N PHE A 128 9.76 -2.21 5.33
CA PHE A 128 9.52 -1.15 4.35
C PHE A 128 8.09 -1.30 3.81
N ALA A 129 7.18 -0.47 4.29
CA ALA A 129 5.80 -0.43 3.80
C ALA A 129 5.71 0.29 2.45
N VAL A 130 4.90 -0.25 1.52
CA VAL A 130 4.72 0.30 0.18
C VAL A 130 3.53 1.26 0.14
N PHE A 131 3.82 2.58 0.06
CA PHE A 131 2.84 3.64 -0.19
C PHE A 131 3.34 4.54 -1.33
N GLN A 132 3.55 3.95 -2.51
CA GLN A 132 4.22 4.58 -3.64
C GLN A 132 3.55 5.88 -4.14
N ASN A 133 2.24 6.05 -3.94
CA ASN A 133 1.53 7.27 -4.37
C ASN A 133 1.99 8.54 -3.63
N ARG A 134 2.67 8.39 -2.48
CA ARG A 134 3.29 9.54 -1.78
C ARG A 134 4.39 10.21 -2.62
N HIS A 135 4.97 9.49 -3.59
CA HIS A 135 6.04 9.97 -4.47
C HIS A 135 5.53 10.63 -5.77
N ASN A 136 4.22 10.67 -6.02
CA ASN A 136 3.69 11.39 -7.17
C ASN A 136 4.01 12.88 -7.03
N LYS A 137 4.50 13.51 -8.09
CA LYS A 137 4.89 14.93 -8.07
C LYS A 137 3.75 15.84 -7.64
N ALA A 138 2.54 15.54 -8.09
CA ALA A 138 1.34 16.27 -7.72
C ALA A 138 1.09 16.21 -6.19
N VAL A 139 1.28 15.04 -5.59
CA VAL A 139 1.15 14.83 -4.13
C VAL A 139 2.25 15.60 -3.39
N ALA A 140 3.50 15.47 -3.83
CA ALA A 140 4.65 16.16 -3.24
C ALA A 140 4.43 17.68 -3.22
N ARG A 141 3.96 18.27 -4.34
CA ARG A 141 3.70 19.72 -4.43
C ARG A 141 2.65 20.19 -3.42
N VAL A 142 1.59 19.42 -3.23
CA VAL A 142 0.56 19.76 -2.22
C VAL A 142 1.14 19.70 -0.81
N LEU A 143 1.93 18.68 -0.49
CA LEU A 143 2.58 18.54 0.82
C LEU A 143 3.58 19.68 1.07
N GLU A 144 4.37 20.07 0.08
CA GLU A 144 5.29 21.22 0.14
C GLU A 144 4.54 22.51 0.40
N GLY A 145 3.43 22.75 -0.31
CA GLY A 145 2.61 23.95 -0.15
C GLY A 145 1.94 24.05 1.22
N LEU A 146 1.56 22.91 1.80
CA LEU A 146 1.06 22.88 3.18
C LEU A 146 2.18 23.14 4.19
N ALA A 147 3.33 22.48 4.04
CA ALA A 147 4.49 22.66 4.92
C ALA A 147 5.05 24.10 4.85
N GLY A 148 5.09 24.68 3.66
CA GLY A 148 5.48 26.07 3.42
C GLY A 148 4.41 27.11 3.80
N ASN A 149 3.23 26.68 4.29
CA ASN A 149 2.10 27.53 4.65
C ASN A 149 1.56 28.39 3.47
N GLU A 150 1.78 27.94 2.24
CA GLU A 150 1.22 28.59 1.02
C GLU A 150 -0.30 28.43 0.98
N LEU A 151 -0.80 27.22 1.29
CA LEU A 151 -2.22 26.90 1.34
C LEU A 151 -2.89 27.32 2.67
N GLY A 152 -2.12 27.47 3.75
CA GLY A 152 -2.66 27.67 5.08
C GLY A 152 -3.31 26.41 5.64
N ARG A 153 -4.15 26.53 6.69
CA ARG A 153 -4.80 25.39 7.33
C ARG A 153 -5.92 24.81 6.48
N ILE A 154 -6.00 23.47 6.43
CA ILE A 154 -7.10 22.78 5.74
C ILE A 154 -8.42 23.06 6.49
N ARG A 155 -9.47 23.34 5.73
CA ARG A 155 -10.85 23.51 6.20
C ARG A 155 -11.70 22.29 5.87
N THR A 156 -11.63 21.84 4.60
CA THR A 156 -12.32 20.62 4.18
C THR A 156 -11.46 19.82 3.21
N MET A 157 -11.69 18.50 3.19
CA MET A 157 -11.06 17.57 2.27
C MET A 157 -12.10 16.64 1.66
N SER A 158 -11.94 16.27 0.39
CA SER A 158 -12.77 15.25 -0.26
C SER A 158 -11.91 14.26 -1.01
N VAL A 159 -12.19 12.97 -0.82
CA VAL A 159 -11.54 11.87 -1.54
C VAL A 159 -12.60 11.09 -2.31
N ARG A 160 -12.37 10.85 -3.60
CA ARG A 160 -13.25 10.05 -4.43
C ARG A 160 -12.47 9.08 -5.31
N VAL A 161 -12.89 7.80 -5.27
CA VAL A 161 -12.39 6.74 -6.15
C VAL A 161 -13.59 6.03 -6.75
N ARG A 162 -13.72 6.10 -8.07
CA ARG A 162 -14.83 5.53 -8.83
C ARG A 162 -14.29 4.66 -9.95
N TRP A 163 -13.92 3.44 -9.59
CA TRP A 163 -13.29 2.49 -10.49
C TRP A 163 -14.23 1.36 -10.90
N CYS A 164 -13.87 0.70 -11.98
CA CYS A 164 -14.64 -0.41 -12.57
C CYS A 164 -13.96 -1.75 -12.28
N ARG A 165 -14.54 -2.52 -11.35
CA ARG A 165 -14.15 -3.92 -11.11
C ARG A 165 -15.39 -4.80 -11.28
N PRO A 166 -15.64 -5.30 -12.51
CA PRO A 166 -16.76 -6.21 -12.76
C PRO A 166 -16.52 -7.58 -12.14
N GLN A 167 -17.54 -8.44 -12.05
CA GLN A 167 -17.47 -9.78 -11.46
C GLN A 167 -16.26 -10.57 -11.92
N ARG A 168 -15.96 -10.57 -13.22
CA ARG A 168 -14.78 -11.24 -13.80
C ARG A 168 -13.44 -10.86 -13.18
N TYR A 169 -13.34 -9.67 -12.54
CA TYR A 169 -12.14 -9.26 -11.82
C TYR A 169 -11.97 -10.06 -10.52
N TYR A 170 -13.08 -10.29 -9.83
CA TYR A 170 -13.08 -11.07 -8.59
C TYR A 170 -12.92 -12.57 -8.87
N ASP A 171 -13.45 -13.04 -9.99
CA ASP A 171 -13.34 -14.45 -10.43
C ASP A 171 -11.90 -14.85 -10.84
N LEU A 172 -10.96 -13.90 -10.92
CA LEU A 172 -9.55 -14.19 -11.27
C LEU A 172 -8.80 -15.02 -10.24
N ALA A 173 -9.21 -14.99 -8.97
CA ALA A 173 -8.57 -15.76 -7.91
C ALA A 173 -9.49 -15.90 -6.69
N PRO A 174 -9.47 -17.03 -5.98
CA PRO A 174 -10.36 -17.30 -4.83
C PRO A 174 -10.24 -16.30 -3.67
N TRP A 175 -9.07 -15.68 -3.49
CA TRP A 175 -8.83 -14.71 -2.42
C TRP A 175 -9.53 -13.36 -2.63
N ARG A 176 -9.88 -13.04 -3.89
CA ARG A 176 -10.47 -11.73 -4.22
C ARG A 176 -11.89 -11.61 -3.70
N GLY A 177 -12.20 -10.44 -3.17
CA GLY A 177 -13.54 -10.14 -2.66
C GLY A 177 -13.89 -10.84 -1.36
N THR A 178 -12.89 -11.34 -0.59
CA THR A 178 -13.08 -11.96 0.73
C THR A 178 -12.57 -11.06 1.85
N PHE A 179 -13.17 -11.13 3.03
CA PHE A 179 -12.68 -10.39 4.20
C PHE A 179 -11.35 -10.91 4.71
N SER A 180 -11.12 -12.20 4.58
CA SER A 180 -9.90 -12.86 5.07
C SER A 180 -8.65 -12.45 4.30
N MET A 181 -8.74 -12.26 2.96
CA MET A 181 -7.58 -12.15 2.10
C MET A 181 -7.46 -10.86 1.30
N ASP A 182 -8.59 -10.23 0.94
CA ASP A 182 -8.61 -9.04 0.06
C ASP A 182 -8.99 -7.78 0.82
N GLY A 183 -9.97 -7.90 1.72
CA GLY A 183 -10.77 -6.77 2.15
C GLY A 183 -11.55 -6.22 0.96
N GLY A 184 -12.35 -5.20 1.13
CA GLY A 184 -13.16 -4.64 0.05
C GLY A 184 -12.46 -3.56 -0.78
N CYS A 185 -13.29 -2.77 -1.46
CA CYS A 185 -12.79 -1.63 -2.25
C CYS A 185 -12.01 -0.63 -1.41
N LEU A 186 -12.33 -0.51 -0.14
CA LEU A 186 -11.63 0.38 0.81
C LEU A 186 -10.19 -0.11 1.05
N THR A 187 -10.02 -1.40 1.28
CA THR A 187 -8.73 -2.04 1.60
C THR A 187 -7.84 -2.20 0.37
N ASN A 188 -8.37 -2.75 -0.72
CA ASN A 188 -7.57 -3.07 -1.90
C ASN A 188 -7.32 -1.85 -2.80
N GLN A 189 -8.38 -1.13 -3.20
CA GLN A 189 -8.28 0.00 -4.12
C GLN A 189 -8.09 1.33 -3.38
N GLY A 190 -8.76 1.50 -2.25
CA GLY A 190 -8.82 2.75 -1.51
C GLY A 190 -7.62 3.05 -0.61
N ILE A 191 -6.84 2.06 -0.22
CA ILE A 191 -5.79 2.20 0.82
C ILE A 191 -4.80 3.34 0.54
N HIS A 192 -4.38 3.55 -0.71
CA HIS A 192 -3.51 4.67 -1.07
C HIS A 192 -4.16 6.02 -0.85
N HIS A 193 -5.47 6.12 -1.08
CA HIS A 193 -6.23 7.35 -0.90
C HIS A 193 -6.50 7.61 0.59
N ILE A 194 -6.69 6.55 1.39
CA ILE A 194 -6.77 6.63 2.86
C ILE A 194 -5.44 7.11 3.44
N ASP A 195 -4.33 6.56 2.95
CA ASP A 195 -2.99 6.98 3.33
C ASP A 195 -2.74 8.46 3.00
N LEU A 196 -3.05 8.88 1.77
CA LEU A 196 -2.91 10.27 1.35
C LEU A 196 -3.88 11.22 2.10
N MET A 197 -5.09 10.76 2.42
CA MET A 197 -6.03 11.53 3.26
C MET A 197 -5.39 11.87 4.60
N ARG A 198 -4.78 10.88 5.27
CA ARG A 198 -4.08 11.08 6.54
C ARG A 198 -2.80 11.92 6.35
N LYS A 199 -1.99 11.63 5.32
CA LYS A 199 -0.71 12.32 5.07
C LYS A 199 -0.89 13.80 4.76
N ILE A 200 -1.92 14.16 4.02
CA ILE A 200 -2.24 15.54 3.62
C ILE A 200 -3.11 16.22 4.71
N GLY A 201 -4.16 15.53 5.17
CA GLY A 201 -5.16 16.09 6.10
C GLY A 201 -4.71 16.17 7.55
N GLY A 202 -3.69 15.40 7.92
CA GLY A 202 -3.26 15.20 9.29
C GLY A 202 -4.03 14.05 9.99
N GLU A 203 -3.86 13.95 11.30
CA GLU A 203 -4.48 12.88 12.08
C GLU A 203 -6.01 12.99 12.10
N VAL A 204 -6.66 11.84 11.87
CA VAL A 204 -8.11 11.71 11.88
C VAL A 204 -8.57 11.39 13.29
N LYS A 205 -9.52 12.16 13.79
CA LYS A 205 -10.12 11.97 15.11
C LYS A 205 -11.15 10.86 15.12
N ARG A 206 -12.11 10.91 14.20
CA ARG A 206 -13.18 9.90 14.08
C ARG A 206 -13.79 9.87 12.69
N VAL A 207 -14.42 8.77 12.38
CA VAL A 207 -15.13 8.53 11.10
C VAL A 207 -16.54 7.98 11.31
N LEU A 208 -17.44 8.31 10.39
CA LEU A 208 -18.75 7.66 10.25
C LEU A 208 -18.86 7.11 8.83
N SER A 209 -19.06 5.79 8.68
CA SER A 209 -18.93 5.08 7.42
C SER A 209 -20.08 4.13 7.15
N ILE A 210 -20.47 4.02 5.88
CA ILE A 210 -21.48 3.07 5.39
C ILE A 210 -20.86 2.27 4.25
N HIS A 211 -20.90 0.93 4.36
CA HIS A 211 -20.39 -0.01 3.39
C HIS A 211 -21.52 -0.77 2.71
N ARG A 212 -21.44 -1.00 1.41
CA ARG A 212 -22.41 -1.78 0.62
C ARG A 212 -21.69 -2.59 -0.47
N THR A 213 -22.34 -3.66 -0.88
CA THR A 213 -21.97 -4.45 -2.06
C THR A 213 -23.05 -4.25 -3.11
N LEU A 214 -22.78 -3.47 -4.15
CA LEU A 214 -23.77 -2.99 -5.12
C LEU A 214 -23.51 -3.45 -6.56
N GLY A 215 -22.25 -3.74 -6.92
CA GLY A 215 -21.84 -3.94 -8.30
C GLY A 215 -21.30 -5.34 -8.64
N ALA A 216 -21.01 -6.17 -7.64
CA ALA A 216 -20.49 -7.53 -7.80
C ALA A 216 -21.10 -8.47 -6.74
N ASN A 217 -21.06 -9.78 -7.00
CA ASN A 217 -21.44 -10.80 -6.02
C ASN A 217 -20.20 -11.25 -5.27
N ILE A 218 -19.86 -10.53 -4.19
CA ILE A 218 -18.66 -10.74 -3.36
C ILE A 218 -19.04 -10.61 -1.88
N GLU A 219 -18.19 -11.10 -1.01
CA GLU A 219 -18.40 -11.08 0.43
C GLU A 219 -18.23 -9.67 1.03
N VAL A 220 -17.26 -8.91 0.51
CA VAL A 220 -16.85 -7.60 0.99
C VAL A 220 -17.62 -6.44 0.35
N GLU A 221 -17.37 -5.24 0.81
CA GLU A 221 -17.92 -4.03 0.19
C GLU A 221 -17.22 -3.71 -1.15
N ASP A 222 -18.02 -3.23 -2.11
CA ASP A 222 -17.53 -2.59 -3.33
C ASP A 222 -17.84 -1.10 -3.41
N THR A 223 -18.54 -0.58 -2.40
CA THR A 223 -18.95 0.83 -2.31
C THR A 223 -18.98 1.30 -0.85
N VAL A 224 -18.26 2.40 -0.60
CA VAL A 224 -18.15 3.04 0.72
C VAL A 224 -18.39 4.53 0.60
N ALA A 225 -19.17 5.09 1.55
CA ALA A 225 -19.32 6.51 1.77
C ALA A 225 -19.06 6.84 3.25
N ALA A 226 -18.27 7.88 3.53
CA ALA A 226 -17.92 8.24 4.90
C ALA A 226 -17.78 9.75 5.11
N ILE A 227 -17.99 10.16 6.37
CA ILE A 227 -17.72 11.50 6.92
C ILE A 227 -16.56 11.37 7.90
N ILE A 228 -15.63 12.33 7.85
CA ILE A 228 -14.38 12.34 8.61
C ILE A 228 -14.27 13.64 9.41
N GLU A 229 -13.84 13.54 10.66
CA GLU A 229 -13.43 14.66 11.50
C GLU A 229 -11.94 14.52 11.80
N PHE A 230 -11.16 15.54 11.47
CA PHE A 230 -9.71 15.60 11.76
C PHE A 230 -9.45 16.21 13.14
N GLU A 231 -8.32 15.88 13.76
CA GLU A 231 -7.89 16.49 15.03
C GLU A 231 -7.72 18.01 14.92
N SER A 232 -7.38 18.52 13.74
CA SER A 232 -7.30 19.95 13.46
C SER A 232 -8.65 20.68 13.46
N GLY A 233 -9.77 19.94 13.52
CA GLY A 233 -11.13 20.47 13.36
C GLY A 233 -11.58 20.58 11.90
N ALA A 234 -10.74 20.21 10.91
CA ALA A 234 -11.15 20.09 9.54
C ALA A 234 -12.15 18.95 9.35
N MET A 235 -12.98 19.03 8.31
CA MET A 235 -13.95 17.99 7.96
C MET A 235 -13.56 17.34 6.63
N GLY A 236 -13.83 16.03 6.51
CA GLY A 236 -13.61 15.31 5.26
C GLY A 236 -14.79 14.47 4.81
N THR A 237 -14.78 14.13 3.52
CA THR A 237 -15.67 13.14 2.93
C THR A 237 -14.86 12.13 2.13
N LEU A 238 -15.31 10.87 2.12
CA LEU A 238 -14.72 9.81 1.34
C LEU A 238 -15.82 9.05 0.61
N GLU A 239 -15.63 8.84 -0.68
CA GLU A 239 -16.43 7.95 -1.52
C GLU A 239 -15.49 7.04 -2.29
N ILE A 240 -15.59 5.72 -2.06
CA ILE A 240 -14.82 4.72 -2.80
C ILE A 240 -15.78 3.69 -3.34
N THR A 241 -15.79 3.49 -4.67
CA THR A 241 -16.56 2.44 -5.30
C THR A 241 -15.78 1.78 -6.42
N THR A 242 -15.92 0.46 -6.52
CA THR A 242 -15.48 -0.34 -7.69
C THR A 242 -16.65 -0.76 -8.57
N ALA A 243 -17.85 -0.26 -8.25
CA ALA A 243 -19.08 -0.52 -8.99
C ALA A 243 -19.31 0.43 -10.19
N ALA A 244 -18.37 1.35 -10.50
CA ALA A 244 -18.45 2.18 -11.70
C ALA A 244 -18.46 1.33 -12.97
N ARG A 245 -19.22 1.77 -13.99
CA ARG A 245 -19.34 1.12 -15.31
C ARG A 245 -19.36 2.19 -16.39
N PRO A 246 -18.80 1.96 -17.59
CA PRO A 246 -18.13 0.72 -18.02
C PRO A 246 -16.65 0.66 -17.71
N VAL A 247 -16.01 1.76 -17.26
CA VAL A 247 -14.56 1.93 -17.07
C VAL A 247 -14.26 2.67 -15.78
N ASP A 248 -12.99 2.74 -15.40
CA ASP A 248 -12.50 3.61 -14.33
C ASP A 248 -12.82 5.07 -14.70
N PHE A 249 -13.40 5.83 -13.72
CA PHE A 249 -13.93 7.16 -13.98
C PHE A 249 -13.15 8.27 -13.26
N GLU A 250 -12.83 8.07 -11.98
CA GLU A 250 -12.26 9.11 -11.14
C GLU A 250 -11.36 8.51 -10.05
N ALA A 251 -10.22 9.17 -9.83
CA ALA A 251 -9.44 9.04 -8.60
C ALA A 251 -8.98 10.45 -8.22
N SER A 252 -9.61 11.06 -7.22
CA SER A 252 -9.37 12.46 -6.88
C SER A 252 -9.27 12.69 -5.39
N LEU A 253 -8.48 13.70 -5.03
CA LEU A 253 -8.38 14.24 -3.68
C LEU A 253 -8.34 15.76 -3.80
N SER A 254 -9.23 16.46 -3.10
CA SER A 254 -9.26 17.93 -3.08
C SER A 254 -9.22 18.47 -1.66
N VAL A 255 -8.55 19.61 -1.48
CA VAL A 255 -8.49 20.34 -0.21
C VAL A 255 -8.91 21.79 -0.43
N VAL A 256 -9.77 22.29 0.47
CA VAL A 256 -10.08 23.71 0.62
C VAL A 256 -9.35 24.18 1.86
N CYS A 257 -8.46 25.13 1.68
CA CYS A 257 -7.59 25.63 2.73
C CYS A 257 -7.91 27.10 3.05
N GLU A 258 -7.25 27.63 4.09
CA GLU A 258 -7.43 29.00 4.54
C GLU A 258 -7.01 30.04 3.50
N LYS A 259 -5.94 29.74 2.71
CA LYS A 259 -5.33 30.65 1.76
C LYS A 259 -5.47 30.19 0.31
N GLY A 260 -5.92 28.96 0.06
CA GLY A 260 -5.97 28.41 -1.28
C GLY A 260 -6.71 27.08 -1.42
N LEU A 261 -6.63 26.54 -2.62
CA LEU A 261 -7.26 25.30 -3.05
C LEU A 261 -6.22 24.40 -3.71
N ALA A 262 -6.31 23.09 -3.52
CA ALA A 262 -5.60 22.12 -4.34
C ALA A 262 -6.51 20.95 -4.70
N GLN A 263 -6.37 20.43 -5.93
CA GLN A 263 -7.04 19.21 -6.38
C GLN A 263 -6.07 18.32 -7.14
N LEU A 264 -5.94 17.11 -6.62
CA LEU A 264 -5.28 15.99 -7.26
C LEU A 264 -6.32 15.20 -8.06
N GLY A 265 -5.95 14.69 -9.22
CA GLY A 265 -6.82 13.88 -10.08
C GLY A 265 -6.03 12.90 -10.93
N GLY A 266 -6.61 12.51 -12.08
CA GLY A 266 -6.04 11.51 -12.97
C GLY A 266 -6.47 10.09 -12.58
N ILE A 267 -5.73 9.09 -13.08
CA ILE A 267 -6.04 7.67 -12.84
C ILE A 267 -5.49 7.15 -11.51
N ALA A 268 -4.50 7.84 -10.95
CA ALA A 268 -3.77 7.44 -9.73
C ALA A 268 -3.28 8.65 -8.93
N VAL A 269 -4.05 9.74 -8.86
CA VAL A 269 -3.68 11.02 -8.22
C VAL A 269 -2.35 11.57 -8.72
N ASN A 270 -2.10 11.38 -10.01
CA ASN A 270 -0.89 11.74 -10.72
C ASN A 270 -0.95 13.15 -11.38
N GLU A 271 -2.11 13.77 -11.37
CA GLU A 271 -2.34 15.09 -11.95
C GLU A 271 -2.62 16.11 -10.85
N LEU A 272 -1.95 17.25 -10.91
CA LEU A 272 -2.29 18.43 -10.12
C LEU A 272 -3.25 19.28 -10.95
N GLN A 273 -4.54 19.13 -10.72
CA GLN A 273 -5.59 19.77 -11.54
C GLN A 273 -5.89 21.21 -11.12
N ILE A 274 -5.76 21.49 -9.82
CA ILE A 274 -5.94 22.82 -9.25
C ILE A 274 -4.85 23.04 -8.19
N TYR A 275 -4.18 24.21 -8.29
CA TYR A 275 -3.31 24.71 -7.25
C TYR A 275 -3.39 26.26 -7.26
N SER A 276 -4.23 26.82 -6.39
CA SER A 276 -4.58 28.24 -6.48
C SER A 276 -3.47 29.24 -6.08
N PRO A 277 -2.48 28.87 -5.23
CA PRO A 277 -1.34 29.77 -5.01
C PRO A 277 -0.54 30.04 -6.29
N GLU A 278 -0.39 29.02 -7.17
CA GLU A 278 0.44 29.09 -8.38
C GLU A 278 -0.11 28.09 -9.43
N SER A 279 -0.88 28.59 -10.38
CA SER A 279 -1.56 27.73 -11.38
C SER A 279 -0.61 27.02 -12.33
N GLU A 280 0.58 27.57 -12.58
CA GLU A 280 1.64 27.02 -13.42
C GLU A 280 2.16 25.68 -12.88
N ALA A 281 2.16 25.49 -11.55
CA ALA A 281 2.54 24.25 -10.90
C ALA A 281 1.69 23.05 -11.36
N CYS A 282 0.46 23.29 -11.83
CA CYS A 282 -0.41 22.22 -12.32
C CYS A 282 0.20 21.46 -13.51
N ALA A 283 0.80 22.17 -14.47
CA ALA A 283 1.45 21.54 -15.61
C ALA A 283 2.79 20.87 -15.24
N GLU A 284 3.57 21.51 -14.36
CA GLU A 284 4.91 21.06 -13.99
C GLU A 284 4.88 19.81 -13.09
N CYS A 285 3.87 19.71 -12.23
CA CYS A 285 3.74 18.64 -11.24
C CYS A 285 2.79 17.52 -11.66
N SER A 286 2.17 17.57 -12.85
CA SER A 286 1.39 16.49 -13.42
C SER A 286 2.28 15.50 -14.15
N GLU A 287 2.00 14.20 -14.00
CA GLU A 287 2.72 13.12 -14.66
C GLU A 287 1.77 12.30 -15.54
N ASP A 288 2.23 11.98 -16.77
CA ASP A 288 1.48 11.06 -17.64
C ASP A 288 1.78 9.61 -17.27
N PHE A 289 0.78 8.95 -16.72
CA PHE A 289 0.84 7.52 -16.41
C PHE A 289 0.19 6.65 -17.49
N SER A 290 0.11 7.14 -18.74
CA SER A 290 -0.59 6.46 -19.82
C SER A 290 -0.28 4.97 -19.87
N GLY A 291 -1.30 4.14 -19.66
CA GLY A 291 -1.20 2.68 -19.63
C GLY A 291 -0.64 2.05 -18.33
N ASN A 292 -0.21 2.84 -17.34
CA ASN A 292 0.37 2.34 -16.10
C ASN A 292 -0.25 2.99 -14.84
N VAL A 293 -1.26 2.36 -14.26
CA VAL A 293 -1.92 2.84 -13.04
C VAL A 293 -1.00 2.84 -11.79
N TYR A 294 0.17 2.23 -11.84
CA TYR A 294 1.10 2.13 -10.71
C TYR A 294 2.11 3.29 -10.66
N GLY A 295 2.25 4.05 -11.76
CA GLY A 295 3.16 5.20 -11.82
C GLY A 295 4.64 4.87 -11.63
N ASN A 296 5.41 5.87 -11.23
CA ASN A 296 6.86 5.78 -11.05
C ASN A 296 7.30 5.71 -9.58
N GLY A 297 6.35 5.70 -8.65
CA GLY A 297 6.61 5.78 -7.21
C GLY A 297 7.43 4.63 -6.64
N HIS A 298 7.35 3.43 -7.26
CA HIS A 298 8.16 2.28 -6.84
C HIS A 298 9.66 2.50 -7.03
N SER A 299 10.09 3.10 -8.13
CA SER A 299 11.52 3.40 -8.35
C SER A 299 12.04 4.33 -7.26
N LYS A 300 11.28 5.38 -6.91
CA LYS A 300 11.65 6.30 -5.83
C LYS A 300 11.72 5.61 -4.47
N MET A 301 10.75 4.74 -4.18
CA MET A 301 10.76 3.91 -2.97
C MET A 301 12.03 3.04 -2.89
N TYR A 302 12.44 2.40 -3.99
CA TYR A 302 13.65 1.59 -4.01
C TYR A 302 14.93 2.42 -3.91
N GLU A 303 14.98 3.65 -4.43
CA GLU A 303 16.07 4.60 -4.18
C GLU A 303 16.19 4.91 -2.68
N GLU A 304 15.08 5.14 -1.99
CA GLU A 304 15.04 5.39 -0.55
C GLU A 304 15.50 4.18 0.26
N ILE A 305 15.08 2.96 -0.13
CA ILE A 305 15.55 1.71 0.48
C ILE A 305 17.05 1.52 0.25
N SER A 306 17.56 1.77 -0.98
CA SER A 306 18.98 1.74 -1.27
C SER A 306 19.76 2.74 -0.39
N ASN A 307 19.24 3.96 -0.27
CA ASN A 307 19.86 5.01 0.54
C ASN A 307 19.85 4.65 2.04
N HIS A 308 18.80 4.00 2.53
CA HIS A 308 18.74 3.50 3.90
C HIS A 308 19.93 2.55 4.19
N PHE A 309 20.16 1.55 3.35
CA PHE A 309 21.23 0.58 3.56
C PHE A 309 22.65 1.11 3.29
N ARG A 310 22.79 2.04 2.34
CA ARG A 310 24.10 2.55 1.92
C ARG A 310 24.58 3.74 2.74
N TYR A 311 23.66 4.57 3.20
CA TYR A 311 23.98 5.87 3.78
C TYR A 311 23.37 6.08 5.17
N ASP A 312 22.69 5.07 5.73
CA ASP A 312 22.00 5.13 7.03
C ASP A 312 20.97 6.27 7.09
N ILE A 313 20.26 6.48 5.97
CA ILE A 313 19.18 7.45 5.88
C ILE A 313 17.87 6.74 6.25
N ASP A 314 17.11 7.31 7.17
CA ASP A 314 15.83 6.72 7.59
C ASP A 314 14.85 6.60 6.42
N TYR A 315 14.18 5.44 6.33
CA TYR A 315 13.09 5.26 5.38
C TYR A 315 11.91 6.16 5.76
N PRO A 316 11.33 6.93 4.82
CA PRO A 316 10.37 8.00 5.16
C PRO A 316 9.00 7.51 5.64
N ILE A 317 8.72 6.21 5.54
CA ILE A 317 7.48 5.61 6.05
C ILE A 317 7.79 4.82 7.32
N SER A 318 7.49 5.41 8.46
CA SER A 318 7.74 4.81 9.76
C SER A 318 6.69 3.75 10.16
N MET A 319 6.92 3.07 11.28
CA MET A 319 5.92 2.22 11.92
C MET A 319 4.65 3.02 12.26
N GLU A 320 4.81 4.21 12.80
CA GLU A 320 3.70 5.08 13.21
C GLU A 320 2.87 5.52 12.01
N ASP A 321 3.53 5.84 10.88
CA ASP A 321 2.85 6.14 9.62
C ASP A 321 2.01 4.94 9.14
N THR A 322 2.62 3.75 9.12
CA THR A 322 1.94 2.51 8.72
C THR A 322 0.78 2.20 9.64
N LEU A 323 1.02 2.25 10.96
CA LEU A 323 0.01 1.99 11.98
C LEU A 323 -1.15 2.98 11.88
N GLY A 324 -0.87 4.27 11.68
CA GLY A 324 -1.90 5.30 11.54
C GLY A 324 -2.82 5.06 10.34
N THR A 325 -2.25 4.65 9.20
CA THR A 325 -3.04 4.31 8.01
C THR A 325 -3.90 3.05 8.22
N ILE A 326 -3.35 2.01 8.85
CA ILE A 326 -4.12 0.78 9.14
C ILE A 326 -5.16 1.00 10.25
N LYS A 327 -4.87 1.85 11.25
CA LYS A 327 -5.88 2.29 12.23
C LYS A 327 -7.05 3.00 11.55
N LEU A 328 -6.78 3.94 10.66
CA LEU A 328 -7.81 4.66 9.92
C LEU A 328 -8.64 3.71 9.04
N LEU A 329 -8.00 2.77 8.35
CA LEU A 329 -8.68 1.72 7.61
C LEU A 329 -9.65 0.93 8.51
N ASN A 330 -9.18 0.44 9.67
CA ASN A 330 -10.02 -0.32 10.60
C ASN A 330 -11.13 0.52 11.21
N ALA A 331 -10.91 1.83 11.42
CA ALA A 331 -11.95 2.72 11.92
C ALA A 331 -13.15 2.82 10.98
N PHE A 332 -12.95 2.82 9.67
CA PHE A 332 -14.04 2.76 8.70
C PHE A 332 -14.85 1.45 8.81
N TYR A 333 -14.17 0.29 8.94
CA TYR A 333 -14.86 -1.00 9.12
C TYR A 333 -15.64 -1.04 10.43
N LEU A 334 -15.01 -0.66 11.56
CA LEU A 334 -15.65 -0.66 12.87
C LEU A 334 -16.81 0.32 12.96
N SER A 335 -16.74 1.47 12.28
CA SER A 335 -17.87 2.39 12.16
C SER A 335 -19.06 1.75 11.43
N ASN A 336 -18.81 1.03 10.34
CA ASN A 336 -19.86 0.31 9.64
C ASN A 336 -20.39 -0.88 10.45
N GLU A 337 -19.54 -1.59 11.18
CA GLU A 337 -19.93 -2.72 12.05
C GLU A 337 -20.83 -2.26 13.20
N SER A 338 -20.47 -1.14 13.86
CA SER A 338 -21.24 -0.57 14.99
C SER A 338 -22.42 0.32 14.56
N GLN A 339 -22.46 0.77 13.30
CA GLN A 339 -23.39 1.78 12.78
C GLN A 339 -23.30 3.11 13.55
N ASP A 340 -22.09 3.46 14.02
CA ASP A 340 -21.81 4.67 14.82
C ASP A 340 -20.43 5.25 14.49
N TRP A 341 -20.09 6.40 15.05
CA TRP A 341 -18.80 7.01 14.98
C TRP A 341 -17.71 6.12 15.60
N SER A 342 -16.62 5.91 14.87
CA SER A 342 -15.41 5.26 15.39
C SER A 342 -14.30 6.26 15.61
N VAL A 343 -13.75 6.30 16.83
CA VAL A 343 -12.57 7.11 17.20
C VAL A 343 -11.30 6.37 16.80
N VAL A 344 -10.37 7.07 16.13
CA VAL A 344 -9.19 6.44 15.50
C VAL A 344 -8.05 6.20 16.50
N GLU A 345 -7.86 7.04 17.52
CA GLU A 345 -6.69 6.99 18.41
C GLU A 345 -6.50 5.62 19.07
N ASP A 346 -7.55 5.09 19.72
CA ASP A 346 -7.52 3.83 20.46
C ASP A 346 -8.21 2.68 19.70
N ILE A 347 -8.28 2.77 18.38
CA ILE A 347 -9.00 1.81 17.58
C ILE A 347 -8.38 0.40 17.67
N GLY A 348 -9.22 -0.60 17.86
CA GLY A 348 -8.88 -2.01 17.78
C GLY A 348 -8.93 -2.55 16.35
N ASP A 349 -8.84 -3.88 16.26
CA ASP A 349 -8.98 -4.59 15.00
C ASP A 349 -10.48 -4.70 14.63
N SER A 350 -10.83 -4.57 13.35
CA SER A 350 -12.14 -4.94 12.83
C SER A 350 -12.42 -6.42 13.08
N GLN A 351 -13.68 -6.76 13.31
CA GLN A 351 -14.09 -8.15 13.53
C GLN A 351 -14.12 -8.96 12.23
N ARG A 352 -14.30 -8.29 11.10
CA ARG A 352 -14.43 -8.93 9.79
C ARG A 352 -13.17 -8.83 8.95
N LEU A 353 -12.54 -7.64 8.88
CA LEU A 353 -11.35 -7.44 8.05
C LEU A 353 -10.18 -8.28 8.56
N GLY A 354 -9.67 -9.16 7.72
CA GLY A 354 -8.60 -10.09 8.08
C GLY A 354 -9.07 -11.28 8.95
N GLU A 355 -10.39 -11.58 8.96
CA GLU A 355 -10.91 -12.78 9.59
C GLU A 355 -10.20 -14.04 9.07
N ILE A 356 -9.80 -14.93 9.98
CA ILE A 356 -8.98 -16.10 9.61
C ILE A 356 -9.83 -17.14 8.89
N ASP A 357 -9.49 -17.42 7.63
CA ASP A 357 -9.98 -18.57 6.86
C ASP A 357 -8.79 -19.47 6.51
N ASN A 358 -8.59 -20.52 7.31
CA ASN A 358 -7.48 -21.47 7.09
C ASN A 358 -7.63 -22.24 5.78
N THR A 359 -8.85 -22.54 5.34
CA THR A 359 -9.09 -23.26 4.08
C THR A 359 -8.59 -22.45 2.89
N LEU A 360 -8.86 -21.14 2.90
CA LEU A 360 -8.40 -20.23 1.87
C LEU A 360 -6.89 -19.95 2.01
N ALA A 361 -6.38 -19.80 3.24
CA ALA A 361 -4.96 -19.56 3.50
C ALA A 361 -4.08 -20.72 3.03
N ASP A 362 -4.53 -21.97 3.20
CA ASP A 362 -3.79 -23.17 2.79
C ASP A 362 -3.53 -23.21 1.26
N LEU A 363 -4.32 -22.49 0.47
CA LEU A 363 -4.06 -22.36 -0.97
C LEU A 363 -2.83 -21.50 -1.29
N TYR A 364 -2.36 -20.69 -0.34
CA TYR A 364 -1.30 -19.69 -0.50
C TYR A 364 -0.09 -19.93 0.40
N ARG A 365 -0.11 -20.99 1.21
CA ARG A 365 1.05 -21.44 1.98
C ARG A 365 1.99 -22.27 1.11
N SER A 366 3.29 -22.09 1.30
CA SER A 366 4.28 -22.95 0.66
C SER A 366 4.10 -24.41 1.13
N ARG A 367 4.27 -25.32 0.21
CA ARG A 367 4.20 -26.76 0.52
C ARG A 367 5.61 -27.22 0.93
N ARG A 368 5.81 -27.45 2.22
CA ARG A 368 7.00 -28.16 2.70
C ARG A 368 6.98 -29.62 2.29
#